data_96f432f530000defaaaebf918e1ab67b
#
_entry.id   96f432f530000defaaaebf918e1ab67b
#
_cell.length_a   1.000
_cell.length_b   1.000
_cell.length_c   1.000
_cell.angle_alpha   90.00
_cell.angle_beta   90.00
_cell.angle_gamma   90.00
#
_symmetry.space_group_name_H-M   'P 1'
#
loop_
_entity.id
_entity.type
_entity.pdbx_description
1 polymer ?
#
loop_
_entity_poly.entity_id
_entity_poly.type
_entity_poly.pdbx_seq_one_letter_code
_entity_poly.pdbx_strand_id
1 'polypeptide(L)'
;MVVHSGRREEEEENVQSEWRLYCVRGEVPMEGNLLEVACHCSSLRSRTSMVVLNINKALIYLWHGCKAQAHTKEVGRTAANKIKEQCPLEAGLHSSSKVTIHECDEGSEPLGFWDALGRRDRKAYDCMLQDPGSFNFAPRLFILSSSSGDFVATEFMYPARAPSVVSSMPFLQEDLYSAPQPALFLVDNHHEVYLWQGWWPIENKIPGSARIRWASDRKSAMETVLQYCKGKNLKKPPPKSYLIHAGLEPLTFTNMFPCWEHREDIAEITEMDTEVSNQITLVEDVLAKLCKTIYPLADLLARPLPEGVDPLKLEIYLTDEDFEFALDMTRDEYHALPAWKQVNLKKAKGLF
;
A
#
# COMPACT_ATOMS: atom_id res chain seq x y z
N MET A 1 -2.45 -12.71 -30.41
CA MET A 1 -2.11 -11.80 -29.29
C MET A 1 -3.37 -11.06 -28.91
N VAL A 2 -3.74 -11.13 -27.65
CA VAL A 2 -4.92 -10.41 -27.14
C VAL A 2 -4.41 -9.17 -26.41
N VAL A 3 -4.85 -8.00 -26.88
CA VAL A 3 -4.58 -6.74 -26.20
C VAL A 3 -5.82 -6.39 -25.40
N HIS A 4 -5.69 -6.37 -24.10
CA HIS A 4 -6.78 -5.96 -23.20
C HIS A 4 -6.63 -4.49 -22.86
N SER A 5 -7.65 -3.70 -23.12
CA SER A 5 -7.72 -2.32 -22.64
C SER A 5 -8.20 -2.34 -21.20
N GLY A 6 -7.33 -1.89 -20.31
CA GLY A 6 -7.67 -1.68 -18.90
C GLY A 6 -8.32 -0.33 -18.63
N ARG A 7 -8.66 0.42 -19.69
CA ARG A 7 -9.33 1.71 -19.54
C ARG A 7 -10.72 1.50 -19.01
N ARG A 8 -11.00 1.97 -17.80
CA ARG A 8 -12.34 2.42 -17.46
C ARG A 8 -12.71 3.58 -18.39
N GLU A 9 -13.92 3.55 -18.90
CA GLU A 9 -14.57 4.67 -19.57
C GLU A 9 -14.79 5.83 -18.58
N GLU A 10 -13.74 6.35 -17.99
CA GLU A 10 -13.77 7.72 -17.53
C GLU A 10 -13.23 8.55 -18.68
N GLU A 11 -14.15 8.78 -19.55
CA GLU A 11 -14.13 9.86 -20.47
C GLU A 11 -13.77 11.11 -19.72
N GLU A 12 -12.66 11.69 -20.09
CA GLU A 12 -12.69 13.05 -20.53
C GLU A 12 -11.29 13.46 -20.92
N GLU A 13 -11.21 13.99 -22.12
CA GLU A 13 -10.08 14.73 -22.66
C GLU A 13 -8.74 13.98 -22.71
N ASN A 14 -8.80 12.75 -23.15
CA ASN A 14 -7.63 12.19 -23.76
C ASN A 14 -7.43 12.83 -25.13
N VAL A 15 -6.70 13.91 -25.13
CA VAL A 15 -5.73 14.12 -26.18
C VAL A 15 -5.13 12.74 -26.43
N GLN A 16 -5.35 12.18 -27.62
CA GLN A 16 -4.80 10.88 -27.99
C GLN A 16 -3.31 10.94 -27.71
N SER A 17 -2.93 10.41 -26.54
CA SER A 17 -1.53 10.38 -26.17
C SER A 17 -0.82 9.56 -27.23
N GLU A 18 0.23 10.11 -27.84
CA GLU A 18 1.07 9.36 -28.76
C GLU A 18 1.77 8.18 -28.09
N TRP A 19 1.74 8.11 -26.75
CA TRP A 19 2.36 7.07 -25.96
C TRP A 19 1.31 6.14 -25.32
N ARG A 20 1.59 4.84 -25.36
CA ARG A 20 0.83 3.81 -24.66
C ARG A 20 1.76 2.93 -23.86
N LEU A 21 1.27 2.46 -22.71
CA LEU A 21 1.99 1.57 -21.81
C LEU A 21 1.20 0.29 -21.62
N TYR A 22 1.90 -0.84 -21.80
CA TYR A 22 1.33 -2.18 -21.60
C TYR A 22 2.14 -2.97 -20.59
N CYS A 23 1.45 -3.66 -19.70
CA CYS A 23 2.03 -4.66 -18.82
C CYS A 23 2.02 -6.01 -19.52
N VAL A 24 3.17 -6.66 -19.55
CA VAL A 24 3.33 -8.00 -20.14
C VAL A 24 2.80 -9.04 -19.16
N ARG A 25 1.93 -9.92 -19.63
CA ARG A 25 1.35 -11.01 -18.87
C ARG A 25 1.44 -12.33 -19.61
N GLY A 26 1.53 -13.42 -18.87
CA GLY A 26 1.63 -14.78 -19.37
C GLY A 26 2.88 -15.47 -18.90
N GLU A 27 2.80 -16.79 -18.77
CA GLU A 27 3.91 -17.61 -18.29
C GLU A 27 4.76 -18.18 -19.44
N VAL A 28 4.15 -18.36 -20.59
CA VAL A 28 4.83 -18.87 -21.79
C VAL A 28 4.69 -17.88 -22.95
N PRO A 29 5.73 -17.74 -23.81
CA PRO A 29 5.74 -16.75 -24.87
C PRO A 29 4.54 -16.80 -25.83
N MET A 30 4.05 -17.98 -26.12
CA MET A 30 2.92 -18.17 -27.06
C MET A 30 1.58 -17.74 -26.48
N GLU A 31 1.43 -17.73 -25.18
CA GLU A 31 0.20 -17.38 -24.47
C GLU A 31 0.26 -15.96 -23.86
N GLY A 32 1.31 -15.24 -24.15
CA GLY A 32 1.50 -13.89 -23.65
C GLY A 32 0.44 -12.92 -24.16
N ASN A 33 -0.03 -12.06 -23.26
CA ASN A 33 -0.91 -10.96 -23.60
C ASN A 33 -0.38 -9.65 -23.02
N LEU A 34 -0.95 -8.55 -23.49
CA LEU A 34 -0.61 -7.20 -23.04
C LEU A 34 -1.85 -6.56 -22.42
N LEU A 35 -1.69 -6.03 -21.22
CA LEU A 35 -2.69 -5.23 -20.53
C LEU A 35 -2.31 -3.76 -20.64
N GLU A 36 -3.16 -2.94 -21.29
CA GLU A 36 -2.96 -1.50 -21.31
C GLU A 36 -3.21 -0.91 -19.91
N VAL A 37 -2.26 -0.10 -19.46
CA VAL A 37 -2.31 0.60 -18.17
C VAL A 37 -2.07 2.09 -18.39
N ALA A 38 -2.30 2.90 -17.37
CA ALA A 38 -2.03 4.33 -17.45
C ALA A 38 -0.56 4.59 -17.82
N CYS A 39 -0.34 5.43 -18.83
CA CYS A 39 1.00 5.78 -19.30
C CYS A 39 1.66 6.79 -18.35
N HIS A 40 2.10 6.27 -17.21
CA HIS A 40 2.71 7.05 -16.14
C HIS A 40 3.73 6.20 -15.38
N CYS A 41 4.73 6.84 -14.79
CA CYS A 41 5.77 6.14 -14.03
C CYS A 41 5.23 5.28 -12.87
N SER A 42 4.09 5.65 -12.29
CA SER A 42 3.43 4.88 -11.23
C SER A 42 2.94 3.49 -11.69
N SER A 43 2.80 3.27 -12.98
CA SER A 43 2.38 1.98 -13.54
C SER A 43 3.53 0.99 -13.72
N LEU A 44 4.76 1.42 -13.59
CA LEU A 44 5.93 0.54 -13.70
C LEU A 44 5.96 -0.49 -12.57
N ARG A 45 6.38 -1.71 -12.91
CA ARG A 45 6.46 -2.83 -11.97
C ARG A 45 7.79 -3.56 -12.13
N SER A 46 8.60 -3.54 -11.09
CA SER A 46 9.95 -4.15 -11.12
C SER A 46 9.94 -5.67 -11.34
N ARG A 47 8.81 -6.32 -11.10
CA ARG A 47 8.68 -7.77 -11.26
C ARG A 47 8.23 -8.22 -12.64
N THR A 48 7.96 -7.30 -13.53
CA THR A 48 7.44 -7.61 -14.86
C THR A 48 8.17 -6.86 -15.94
N SER A 49 7.89 -7.22 -17.17
CA SER A 49 8.30 -6.45 -18.35
C SER A 49 7.15 -5.55 -18.80
N MET A 50 7.50 -4.40 -19.35
CA MET A 50 6.55 -3.41 -19.86
C MET A 50 6.88 -3.06 -21.30
N VAL A 51 5.85 -2.77 -22.07
CA VAL A 51 5.98 -2.29 -23.46
C VAL A 51 5.51 -0.84 -23.50
N VAL A 52 6.40 0.06 -23.82
CA VAL A 52 6.11 1.49 -24.03
C VAL A 52 6.12 1.76 -25.53
N LEU A 53 4.96 2.10 -26.06
CA LEU A 53 4.77 2.31 -27.50
C LEU A 53 4.54 3.78 -27.82
N ASN A 54 5.36 4.33 -28.70
CA ASN A 54 5.08 5.60 -29.38
C ASN A 54 4.40 5.32 -30.72
N ILE A 55 3.14 5.70 -30.85
CA ILE A 55 2.33 5.42 -32.04
C ILE A 55 2.86 6.20 -33.24
N ASN A 56 3.20 7.49 -33.06
CA ASN A 56 3.58 8.37 -34.16
C ASN A 56 4.97 8.05 -34.69
N LYS A 57 5.89 7.70 -33.82
CA LYS A 57 7.28 7.35 -34.20
C LYS A 57 7.46 5.87 -34.50
N ALA A 58 6.43 5.05 -34.29
CA ALA A 58 6.49 3.59 -34.37
C ALA A 58 7.70 3.02 -33.59
N LEU A 59 7.82 3.44 -32.35
CA LEU A 59 8.92 3.13 -31.46
C LEU A 59 8.42 2.36 -30.26
N ILE A 60 9.08 1.25 -29.93
CA ILE A 60 8.85 0.48 -28.72
C ILE A 60 10.08 0.57 -27.83
N TYR A 61 9.87 0.90 -26.56
CA TYR A 61 10.78 0.55 -25.48
C TYR A 61 10.26 -0.71 -24.80
N LEU A 62 11.01 -1.78 -24.90
CA LEU A 62 10.75 -2.99 -24.12
C LEU A 62 11.57 -2.89 -22.83
N TRP A 63 10.88 -2.59 -21.75
CA TRP A 63 11.49 -2.36 -20.46
C TRP A 63 11.35 -3.59 -19.57
N HIS A 64 12.45 -4.00 -18.93
CA HIS A 64 12.48 -5.10 -17.98
C HIS A 64 12.70 -4.58 -16.57
N GLY A 65 11.80 -4.90 -15.66
CA GLY A 65 11.98 -4.63 -14.25
C GLY A 65 13.16 -5.43 -13.68
N CYS A 66 13.84 -4.88 -12.68
CA CYS A 66 15.02 -5.49 -12.08
C CYS A 66 14.75 -6.85 -11.40
N LYS A 67 13.49 -7.13 -11.07
CA LYS A 67 13.02 -8.39 -10.50
C LYS A 67 12.25 -9.26 -11.50
N ALA A 68 12.21 -8.89 -12.77
CA ALA A 68 11.56 -9.67 -13.80
C ALA A 68 12.32 -10.97 -14.05
N GLN A 69 11.58 -12.07 -14.12
CA GLN A 69 12.16 -13.38 -14.38
C GLN A 69 12.48 -13.56 -15.89
N ALA A 70 13.36 -14.50 -16.20
CA ALA A 70 13.78 -14.76 -17.57
C ALA A 70 12.60 -15.08 -18.50
N HIS A 71 11.64 -15.89 -18.05
CA HIS A 71 10.47 -16.22 -18.85
C HIS A 71 9.56 -14.99 -19.10
N THR A 72 9.42 -14.10 -18.13
CA THR A 72 8.68 -12.83 -18.31
C THR A 72 9.33 -11.94 -19.36
N LYS A 73 10.64 -11.86 -19.37
CA LYS A 73 11.40 -11.13 -20.38
C LYS A 73 11.19 -11.71 -21.79
N GLU A 74 11.18 -13.04 -21.91
CA GLU A 74 10.90 -13.72 -23.18
C GLU A 74 9.48 -13.49 -23.67
N VAL A 75 8.48 -13.53 -22.78
CA VAL A 75 7.10 -13.17 -23.13
C VAL A 75 7.04 -11.73 -23.64
N GLY A 76 7.74 -10.82 -22.98
CA GLY A 76 7.85 -9.42 -23.40
C GLY A 76 8.48 -9.24 -24.79
N ARG A 77 9.59 -9.94 -25.06
CA ARG A 77 10.25 -9.92 -26.38
C ARG A 77 9.32 -10.46 -27.47
N THR A 78 8.65 -11.56 -27.22
CA THR A 78 7.69 -12.14 -28.15
C THR A 78 6.54 -11.18 -28.43
N ALA A 79 5.98 -10.55 -27.41
CA ALA A 79 4.90 -9.57 -27.55
C ALA A 79 5.34 -8.33 -28.35
N ALA A 80 6.52 -7.78 -28.05
CA ALA A 80 7.07 -6.64 -28.78
C ALA A 80 7.32 -6.97 -30.26
N ASN A 81 7.87 -8.14 -30.55
CA ASN A 81 8.09 -8.61 -31.93
C ASN A 81 6.78 -8.81 -32.68
N LYS A 82 5.74 -9.33 -32.03
CA LYS A 82 4.40 -9.43 -32.65
C LYS A 82 3.81 -8.07 -33.01
N ILE A 83 3.98 -7.07 -32.15
CA ILE A 83 3.58 -5.69 -32.49
C ILE A 83 4.36 -5.17 -33.69
N LYS A 84 5.65 -5.40 -33.74
CA LYS A 84 6.51 -4.99 -34.87
C LYS A 84 6.08 -5.63 -36.16
N GLU A 85 5.78 -6.91 -36.18
CA GLU A 85 5.42 -7.66 -37.37
C GLU A 85 4.00 -7.39 -37.86
N GLN A 86 3.06 -7.32 -36.93
CA GLN A 86 1.62 -7.28 -37.22
C GLN A 86 1.06 -5.87 -37.28
N CYS A 87 1.73 -4.88 -36.68
CA CYS A 87 1.24 -3.49 -36.56
C CYS A 87 -0.27 -3.45 -36.22
N PRO A 88 -0.70 -3.99 -35.08
CA PRO A 88 -2.11 -4.16 -34.78
C PRO A 88 -2.83 -2.81 -34.69
N LEU A 89 -4.01 -2.72 -35.30
CA LEU A 89 -4.84 -1.51 -35.28
C LEU A 89 -5.26 -1.13 -33.85
N GLU A 90 -5.46 -2.12 -32.99
CA GLU A 90 -5.82 -1.94 -31.57
C GLU A 90 -4.74 -1.15 -30.80
N ALA A 91 -3.50 -1.26 -31.23
CA ALA A 91 -2.40 -0.49 -30.66
C ALA A 91 -2.28 0.92 -31.29
N GLY A 92 -3.10 1.26 -32.27
CA GLY A 92 -3.08 2.55 -32.95
C GLY A 92 -2.04 2.66 -34.06
N LEU A 93 -1.39 1.57 -34.43
CA LEU A 93 -0.38 1.54 -35.49
C LEU A 93 -1.04 1.42 -36.86
N HIS A 94 -0.39 2.02 -37.87
CA HIS A 94 -0.74 1.81 -39.25
C HIS A 94 -0.05 0.56 -39.82
N SER A 95 -0.71 -0.16 -40.71
CA SER A 95 -0.18 -1.40 -41.29
C SER A 95 1.15 -1.24 -42.00
N SER A 96 1.46 -0.02 -42.46
CA SER A 96 2.72 0.33 -43.10
C SER A 96 3.80 0.83 -42.14
N SER A 97 3.53 0.90 -40.86
CA SER A 97 4.49 1.38 -39.86
C SER A 97 5.70 0.45 -39.77
N LYS A 98 6.87 1.05 -39.70
CA LYS A 98 8.14 0.34 -39.46
C LYS A 98 8.49 0.52 -37.98
N VAL A 99 8.17 -0.47 -37.19
CA VAL A 99 8.37 -0.42 -35.74
C VAL A 99 9.82 -0.76 -35.39
N THR A 100 10.42 0.06 -34.54
CA THR A 100 11.75 -0.16 -33.96
C THR A 100 11.62 -0.52 -32.51
N ILE A 101 12.35 -1.52 -32.03
CA ILE A 101 12.35 -1.97 -30.65
C ILE A 101 13.68 -1.62 -30.00
N HIS A 102 13.61 -0.92 -28.86
CA HIS A 102 14.75 -0.70 -27.96
C HIS A 102 14.48 -1.42 -26.64
N GLU A 103 15.27 -2.45 -26.40
CA GLU A 103 15.21 -3.19 -25.14
C GLU A 103 16.06 -2.49 -24.09
N CYS A 104 15.52 -2.29 -22.89
CA CYS A 104 16.23 -1.65 -21.79
C CYS A 104 15.85 -2.27 -20.45
N ASP A 105 16.71 -2.10 -19.48
CA ASP A 105 16.53 -2.58 -18.12
C ASP A 105 16.22 -1.44 -17.16
N GLU A 106 15.51 -1.76 -16.09
CA GLU A 106 15.29 -0.84 -14.96
C GLU A 106 16.63 -0.34 -14.43
N GLY A 107 16.76 0.97 -14.35
CA GLY A 107 18.00 1.65 -13.94
C GLY A 107 18.91 2.07 -15.10
N SER A 108 18.69 1.56 -16.31
CA SER A 108 19.49 1.84 -17.51
C SER A 108 18.63 2.35 -18.66
N GLU A 109 17.54 3.02 -18.37
CA GLU A 109 16.61 3.51 -19.38
C GLU A 109 17.24 4.66 -20.20
N PRO A 110 16.98 4.68 -21.51
CA PRO A 110 17.36 5.82 -22.35
C PRO A 110 16.53 7.06 -22.00
N LEU A 111 17.05 8.24 -22.30
CA LEU A 111 16.39 9.51 -21.97
C LEU A 111 14.95 9.60 -22.50
N GLY A 112 14.71 9.13 -23.72
CA GLY A 112 13.38 9.17 -24.36
C GLY A 112 12.32 8.31 -23.64
N PHE A 113 12.73 7.32 -22.86
CA PHE A 113 11.81 6.48 -22.09
C PHE A 113 10.99 7.29 -21.08
N TRP A 114 11.62 8.22 -20.40
CA TRP A 114 10.95 9.04 -19.38
C TRP A 114 10.03 10.12 -19.93
N ASP A 115 10.24 10.52 -21.19
CA ASP A 115 9.34 11.44 -21.87
C ASP A 115 7.93 10.85 -22.03
N ALA A 116 7.86 9.51 -22.17
CA ALA A 116 6.59 8.80 -22.29
C ALA A 116 5.81 8.72 -20.97
N LEU A 117 6.51 8.63 -19.85
CA LEU A 117 5.94 8.26 -18.54
C LEU A 117 5.73 9.46 -17.63
N GLY A 118 5.89 10.66 -18.17
CA GLY A 118 5.84 11.86 -17.37
C GLY A 118 7.12 12.06 -16.56
N ARG A 119 7.03 12.91 -15.55
CA ARG A 119 8.20 13.29 -14.79
C ARG A 119 8.66 12.14 -13.89
N ARG A 120 9.96 11.81 -13.97
CA ARG A 120 10.59 10.85 -13.09
C ARG A 120 10.50 11.32 -11.63
N ASP A 121 9.79 10.59 -10.79
CA ASP A 121 9.91 10.74 -9.36
C ASP A 121 11.11 9.93 -8.86
N ARG A 122 12.24 10.62 -8.67
CA ARG A 122 13.49 10.00 -8.24
C ARG A 122 13.35 9.23 -6.92
N LYS A 123 12.62 9.77 -5.95
CA LYS A 123 12.49 9.12 -4.65
C LYS A 123 11.71 7.81 -4.74
N ALA A 124 10.58 7.81 -5.42
CA ALA A 124 9.80 6.61 -5.61
C ALA A 124 10.57 5.58 -6.44
N TYR A 125 11.28 6.03 -7.47
CA TYR A 125 12.04 5.18 -8.35
C TYR A 125 13.28 4.58 -7.69
N ASP A 126 14.04 5.36 -6.94
CA ASP A 126 15.21 4.87 -6.21
C ASP A 126 14.81 3.82 -5.15
N CYS A 127 13.61 3.94 -4.57
CA CYS A 127 13.05 2.91 -3.70
C CYS A 127 12.68 1.62 -4.44
N MET A 128 12.33 1.69 -5.73
CA MET A 128 12.06 0.51 -6.56
C MET A 128 13.34 -0.24 -6.93
N LEU A 129 14.45 0.44 -7.03
CA LEU A 129 15.76 -0.07 -7.42
C LEU A 129 16.51 -0.82 -6.31
N GLN A 130 15.90 -1.06 -5.17
CA GLN A 130 16.58 -1.72 -4.07
C GLN A 130 17.13 -3.07 -4.51
N ASP A 131 18.42 -3.08 -4.62
CA ASP A 131 19.32 -4.21 -4.80
C ASP A 131 18.91 -5.24 -5.85
N PRO A 132 19.44 -5.16 -7.10
CA PRO A 132 19.16 -6.11 -8.16
C PRO A 132 19.79 -7.49 -7.91
N GLY A 133 20.25 -7.77 -6.69
CA GLY A 133 20.78 -9.08 -6.34
C GLY A 133 19.69 -10.16 -6.46
N SER A 134 20.08 -11.29 -6.97
CA SER A 134 19.39 -12.58 -7.12
C SER A 134 18.13 -12.80 -6.26
N PHE A 135 16.98 -12.25 -6.63
CA PHE A 135 15.75 -12.41 -5.84
C PHE A 135 14.87 -13.51 -6.37
N ASN A 136 14.97 -14.65 -5.75
CA ASN A 136 13.93 -15.67 -5.76
C ASN A 136 12.91 -15.44 -4.62
N PHE A 137 12.68 -14.18 -4.21
CA PHE A 137 11.73 -13.87 -3.16
C PHE A 137 10.39 -13.44 -3.75
N ALA A 138 9.34 -14.20 -3.44
CA ALA A 138 7.96 -13.77 -3.68
C ALA A 138 7.45 -12.99 -2.47
N PRO A 139 6.81 -11.84 -2.64
CA PRO A 139 6.13 -11.14 -1.56
C PRO A 139 5.12 -12.06 -0.88
N ARG A 140 4.94 -11.90 0.42
CA ARG A 140 3.98 -12.65 1.22
C ARG A 140 2.93 -11.71 1.79
N LEU A 141 1.71 -12.18 1.87
CA LEU A 141 0.56 -11.46 2.40
C LEU A 141 -0.06 -12.23 3.55
N PHE A 142 -0.30 -11.55 4.66
CA PHE A 142 -0.99 -12.12 5.83
C PHE A 142 -2.19 -11.26 6.21
N ILE A 143 -3.30 -11.90 6.46
CA ILE A 143 -4.48 -11.25 7.04
C ILE A 143 -4.33 -11.27 8.56
N LEU A 144 -4.46 -10.10 9.19
CA LEU A 144 -4.36 -9.93 10.64
C LEU A 144 -5.76 -9.64 11.20
N SER A 145 -6.30 -10.52 12.01
CA SER A 145 -7.67 -10.38 12.48
C SER A 145 -7.93 -11.11 13.80
N SER A 146 -8.84 -10.57 14.60
CA SER A 146 -9.42 -11.21 15.76
C SER A 146 -10.82 -11.77 15.51
N SER A 147 -11.27 -11.86 14.27
CA SER A 147 -12.64 -12.30 13.92
C SER A 147 -12.97 -13.73 14.34
N SER A 148 -11.96 -14.59 14.51
CA SER A 148 -12.10 -15.97 14.98
C SER A 148 -12.09 -16.10 16.52
N GLY A 149 -11.99 -15.00 17.26
CA GLY A 149 -11.86 -14.95 18.72
C GLY A 149 -10.49 -14.47 19.18
N ASP A 150 -9.43 -15.19 18.83
CA ASP A 150 -8.07 -14.77 19.09
C ASP A 150 -7.49 -13.98 17.91
N PHE A 151 -6.57 -13.06 18.22
CA PHE A 151 -5.87 -12.31 17.18
C PHE A 151 -4.82 -13.22 16.51
N VAL A 152 -4.98 -13.42 15.22
CA VAL A 152 -4.13 -14.33 14.43
C VAL A 152 -3.69 -13.67 13.12
N ALA A 153 -2.51 -14.09 12.65
CA ALA A 153 -2.00 -13.79 11.32
C ALA A 153 -2.16 -15.04 10.44
N THR A 154 -2.94 -14.93 9.38
CA THR A 154 -3.17 -16.04 8.43
C THR A 154 -2.59 -15.69 7.09
N GLU A 155 -1.67 -16.52 6.58
CA GLU A 155 -1.08 -16.29 5.27
C GLU A 155 -2.10 -16.49 4.15
N PHE A 156 -2.18 -15.49 3.27
CA PHE A 156 -2.94 -15.59 2.04
C PHE A 156 -2.16 -16.40 1.02
N MET A 157 -2.69 -17.57 0.67
CA MET A 157 -2.07 -18.47 -0.30
C MET A 157 -2.78 -18.29 -1.64
N TYR A 158 -2.04 -17.84 -2.64
CA TYR A 158 -2.57 -17.75 -3.99
C TYR A 158 -2.73 -19.15 -4.59
N PRO A 159 -3.91 -19.53 -5.12
CA PRO A 159 -4.20 -20.92 -5.52
C PRO A 159 -3.27 -21.46 -6.60
N ALA A 160 -2.76 -20.60 -7.47
CA ALA A 160 -1.86 -21.00 -8.57
C ALA A 160 -0.39 -20.97 -8.19
N ARG A 161 -0.05 -20.68 -6.92
CA ARG A 161 1.34 -20.55 -6.48
C ARG A 161 1.97 -21.92 -6.24
N ALA A 162 2.75 -22.41 -7.19
CA ALA A 162 3.62 -23.57 -6.97
C ALA A 162 4.85 -23.15 -6.16
N PRO A 163 5.29 -23.95 -5.17
CA PRO A 163 6.46 -23.61 -4.33
C PRO A 163 7.76 -23.40 -5.12
N SER A 164 7.88 -24.03 -6.28
CA SER A 164 9.05 -23.94 -7.17
C SER A 164 9.01 -22.77 -8.15
N VAL A 165 7.86 -22.12 -8.28
CA VAL A 165 7.65 -20.99 -9.18
C VAL A 165 7.44 -19.74 -8.34
N VAL A 166 8.43 -18.85 -8.35
CA VAL A 166 8.26 -17.52 -7.78
C VAL A 166 7.37 -16.75 -8.72
N SER A 167 6.05 -16.73 -8.46
CA SER A 167 5.11 -15.96 -9.25
C SER A 167 5.43 -14.47 -9.15
N SER A 168 5.43 -13.78 -10.28
CA SER A 168 5.49 -12.33 -10.31
C SER A 168 4.22 -11.67 -9.74
N MET A 169 3.17 -12.45 -9.53
CA MET A 169 1.83 -11.98 -9.13
C MET A 169 1.25 -12.84 -8.00
N PRO A 170 1.87 -12.81 -6.79
CA PRO A 170 1.42 -13.67 -5.69
C PRO A 170 0.05 -13.26 -5.11
N PHE A 171 -0.36 -12.00 -5.28
CA PHE A 171 -1.64 -11.45 -4.85
C PHE A 171 -1.98 -10.19 -5.63
N LEU A 172 -3.23 -9.76 -5.54
CA LEU A 172 -3.81 -8.65 -6.30
C LEU A 172 -4.30 -7.54 -5.37
N GLN A 173 -4.50 -6.34 -5.91
CA GLN A 173 -5.11 -5.23 -5.17
C GLN A 173 -6.47 -5.61 -4.58
N GLU A 174 -7.29 -6.35 -5.32
CA GLU A 174 -8.60 -6.80 -4.88
C GLU A 174 -8.54 -7.67 -3.63
N ASP A 175 -7.46 -8.39 -3.39
CA ASP A 175 -7.31 -9.20 -2.18
C ASP A 175 -7.34 -8.34 -0.90
N LEU A 176 -6.84 -7.09 -0.99
CA LEU A 176 -6.91 -6.13 0.10
C LEU A 176 -8.23 -5.37 0.12
N TYR A 177 -8.63 -4.83 -1.04
CA TYR A 177 -9.77 -3.91 -1.13
C TYR A 177 -11.13 -4.60 -1.05
N SER A 178 -11.23 -5.88 -1.40
CA SER A 178 -12.45 -6.67 -1.28
C SER A 178 -12.62 -7.36 0.06
N ALA A 179 -11.63 -7.30 0.93
CA ALA A 179 -11.75 -7.82 2.29
C ALA A 179 -12.78 -7.01 3.10
N PRO A 180 -13.41 -7.62 4.11
CA PRO A 180 -14.27 -6.87 5.04
C PRO A 180 -13.49 -5.74 5.70
N GLN A 181 -13.94 -4.50 5.49
CA GLN A 181 -13.27 -3.32 6.02
C GLN A 181 -13.89 -2.89 7.36
N PRO A 182 -13.09 -2.35 8.27
CA PRO A 182 -11.65 -2.09 8.20
C PRO A 182 -10.82 -3.38 8.28
N ALA A 183 -9.79 -3.48 7.47
CA ALA A 183 -8.91 -4.65 7.41
C ALA A 183 -7.46 -4.30 7.72
N LEU A 184 -6.71 -5.29 8.20
CA LEU A 184 -5.27 -5.18 8.47
C LEU A 184 -4.54 -6.31 7.76
N PHE A 185 -3.52 -5.94 6.98
CA PHE A 185 -2.66 -6.86 6.28
C PHE A 185 -1.19 -6.60 6.56
N LEU A 186 -0.44 -7.66 6.78
CA LEU A 186 1.01 -7.63 6.75
C LEU A 186 1.48 -8.03 5.36
N VAL A 187 2.29 -7.20 4.75
CA VAL A 187 2.89 -7.46 3.42
C VAL A 187 4.41 -7.50 3.57
N ASP A 188 4.98 -8.63 3.26
CA ASP A 188 6.42 -8.85 3.30
C ASP A 188 7.01 -8.70 1.89
N ASN A 189 7.83 -7.67 1.69
CA ASN A 189 8.57 -7.44 0.45
C ASN A 189 10.09 -7.65 0.64
N HIS A 190 10.48 -8.56 1.47
CA HIS A 190 11.85 -8.96 1.77
C HIS A 190 12.66 -7.91 2.55
N HIS A 191 12.95 -6.76 1.98
CA HIS A 191 13.71 -5.69 2.63
C HIS A 191 12.85 -4.73 3.44
N GLU A 192 11.57 -4.70 3.14
CA GLU A 192 10.58 -3.86 3.77
C GLU A 192 9.34 -4.68 4.09
N VAL A 193 8.76 -4.41 5.24
CA VAL A 193 7.50 -5.01 5.67
C VAL A 193 6.49 -3.88 5.85
N TYR A 194 5.29 -4.10 5.34
CA TYR A 194 4.23 -3.12 5.41
C TYR A 194 3.08 -3.62 6.27
N LEU A 195 2.56 -2.75 7.11
CA LEU A 195 1.23 -2.91 7.70
C LEU A 195 0.28 -2.05 6.91
N TRP A 196 -0.57 -2.69 6.09
CA TRP A 196 -1.60 -2.00 5.34
C TRP A 196 -2.88 -1.93 6.17
N GLN A 197 -3.39 -0.71 6.33
CA GLN A 197 -4.61 -0.44 7.06
C GLN A 197 -5.70 0.01 6.10
N GLY A 198 -6.84 -0.69 6.14
CA GLY A 198 -8.05 -0.33 5.39
C GLY A 198 -8.75 0.89 5.97
N TRP A 199 -9.97 1.09 5.54
CA TRP A 199 -10.80 2.26 5.87
C TRP A 199 -12.08 1.84 6.57
N TRP A 200 -12.70 2.79 7.27
CA TRP A 200 -14.04 2.62 7.80
C TRP A 200 -15.06 2.92 6.70
N PRO A 201 -15.95 1.97 6.36
CA PRO A 201 -17.02 2.24 5.40
C PRO A 201 -17.96 3.34 5.91
N ILE A 202 -18.24 4.33 5.08
CA ILE A 202 -19.07 5.50 5.44
C ILE A 202 -20.49 5.07 5.82
N GLU A 203 -21.00 4.01 5.20
CA GLU A 203 -22.37 3.52 5.35
C GLU A 203 -22.63 2.83 6.70
N ASN A 204 -21.59 2.45 7.40
CA ASN A 204 -21.71 1.75 8.68
C ASN A 204 -21.50 2.73 9.84
N LYS A 205 -22.59 3.12 10.51
CA LYS A 205 -22.50 3.71 11.83
C LYS A 205 -21.96 2.65 12.79
N ILE A 206 -20.67 2.73 13.08
CA ILE A 206 -20.00 1.70 13.85
C ILE A 206 -20.22 1.94 15.33
N PRO A 207 -20.69 0.91 16.09
CA PRO A 207 -20.83 1.01 17.53
C PRO A 207 -19.48 1.33 18.19
N GLY A 208 -19.48 2.04 19.32
CA GLY A 208 -18.27 2.36 20.08
C GLY A 208 -17.43 1.13 20.46
N SER A 209 -18.08 -0.02 20.69
CA SER A 209 -17.42 -1.30 20.96
C SER A 209 -16.57 -1.80 19.79
N ALA A 210 -17.01 -1.58 18.55
CA ALA A 210 -16.25 -1.96 17.36
C ALA A 210 -14.99 -1.09 17.19
N ARG A 211 -15.06 0.19 17.57
CA ARG A 211 -13.89 1.07 17.55
C ARG A 211 -12.84 0.69 18.58
N ILE A 212 -13.26 0.27 19.78
CA ILE A 212 -12.36 -0.22 20.82
C ILE A 212 -11.66 -1.51 20.36
N ARG A 213 -12.41 -2.42 19.76
CA ARG A 213 -11.87 -3.65 19.16
C ARG A 213 -10.87 -3.34 18.06
N TRP A 214 -11.19 -2.40 17.20
CA TRP A 214 -10.30 -1.95 16.12
C TRP A 214 -8.97 -1.38 16.65
N ALA A 215 -9.03 -0.52 17.66
CA ALA A 215 -7.83 0.03 18.30
C ALA A 215 -6.96 -1.08 18.91
N SER A 216 -7.57 -2.07 19.54
CA SER A 216 -6.87 -3.24 20.09
C SER A 216 -6.25 -4.09 18.97
N ASP A 217 -6.98 -4.35 17.90
CA ASP A 217 -6.48 -5.11 16.75
C ASP A 217 -5.32 -4.38 16.04
N ARG A 218 -5.39 -3.07 15.89
CA ARG A 218 -4.30 -2.27 15.34
C ARG A 218 -3.02 -2.39 16.17
N LYS A 219 -3.14 -2.26 17.47
CA LYS A 219 -2.00 -2.42 18.39
C LYS A 219 -1.39 -3.82 18.28
N SER A 220 -2.22 -4.84 18.30
CA SER A 220 -1.78 -6.23 18.14
C SER A 220 -1.14 -6.49 16.78
N ALA A 221 -1.68 -5.86 15.72
CA ALA A 221 -1.10 -5.93 14.37
C ALA A 221 0.29 -5.30 14.32
N MET A 222 0.49 -4.14 14.93
CA MET A 222 1.78 -3.47 14.99
C MET A 222 2.81 -4.30 15.75
N GLU A 223 2.42 -4.88 16.89
CA GLU A 223 3.28 -5.79 17.65
C GLU A 223 3.66 -7.02 16.84
N THR A 224 2.69 -7.60 16.13
CA THR A 224 2.91 -8.76 15.24
C THR A 224 3.88 -8.44 14.11
N VAL A 225 3.73 -7.29 13.47
CA VAL A 225 4.64 -6.85 12.40
C VAL A 225 6.07 -6.68 12.91
N LEU A 226 6.26 -6.08 14.07
CA LEU A 226 7.59 -5.91 14.67
C LEU A 226 8.23 -7.26 15.04
N GLN A 227 7.45 -8.19 15.57
CA GLN A 227 7.93 -9.54 15.86
C GLN A 227 8.27 -10.31 14.59
N TYR A 228 7.45 -10.19 13.55
CA TYR A 228 7.72 -10.78 12.24
C TYR A 228 9.05 -10.30 11.65
N CYS A 229 9.30 -9.00 11.70
CA CYS A 229 10.55 -8.41 11.24
C CYS A 229 11.76 -8.95 12.01
N LYS A 230 11.66 -9.05 13.32
CA LYS A 230 12.72 -9.62 14.17
C LYS A 230 13.02 -11.08 13.86
N GLY A 231 11.99 -11.85 13.53
CA GLY A 231 12.12 -13.28 13.20
C GLY A 231 12.71 -13.57 11.82
N LYS A 232 12.67 -12.59 10.91
CA LYS A 232 13.12 -12.81 9.53
C LYS A 232 14.62 -12.99 9.36
N ASN A 233 15.43 -12.38 10.20
CA ASN A 233 16.85 -12.32 9.92
C ASN A 233 17.69 -12.21 11.19
N LEU A 234 18.07 -13.36 11.73
CA LEU A 234 18.89 -13.44 12.94
C LEU A 234 20.34 -12.95 12.77
N LYS A 235 20.82 -12.77 11.53
CA LYS A 235 22.21 -12.40 11.21
C LYS A 235 22.39 -10.98 10.69
N LYS A 236 21.30 -10.26 10.41
CA LYS A 236 21.30 -8.89 9.85
C LYS A 236 20.34 -8.00 10.64
N PRO A 237 20.42 -6.67 10.55
CA PRO A 237 19.41 -5.83 11.14
C PRO A 237 18.02 -6.22 10.63
N PRO A 238 16.98 -6.22 11.48
CA PRO A 238 15.63 -6.50 11.06
C PRO A 238 15.20 -5.55 9.94
N PRO A 239 14.39 -6.00 8.96
CA PRO A 239 13.83 -5.10 7.99
C PRO A 239 12.97 -4.04 8.68
N LYS A 240 12.92 -2.84 8.10
CA LYS A 240 12.04 -1.78 8.56
C LYS A 240 10.60 -2.11 8.21
N SER A 241 9.69 -1.67 9.06
CA SER A 241 8.27 -1.81 8.84
C SER A 241 7.56 -0.46 8.80
N TYR A 242 6.62 -0.33 7.87
CA TYR A 242 5.92 0.92 7.60
C TYR A 242 4.42 0.73 7.69
N LEU A 243 3.74 1.68 8.34
CA LEU A 243 2.29 1.78 8.32
C LEU A 243 1.86 2.54 7.07
N ILE A 244 1.00 1.94 6.28
CA ILE A 244 0.40 2.55 5.09
C ILE A 244 -1.11 2.45 5.14
N HIS A 245 -1.76 3.41 4.50
CA HIS A 245 -3.22 3.53 4.51
C HIS A 245 -3.80 3.31 3.13
N ALA A 246 -4.97 2.66 3.07
CA ALA A 246 -5.72 2.45 1.83
C ALA A 246 -5.97 3.78 1.11
N GLY A 247 -5.73 3.80 -0.19
CA GLY A 247 -5.86 4.97 -1.05
C GLY A 247 -4.62 5.88 -1.07
N LEU A 248 -3.71 5.74 -0.11
CA LEU A 248 -2.50 6.57 0.02
C LEU A 248 -1.20 5.73 -0.04
N GLU A 249 -1.25 4.58 -0.66
CA GLU A 249 -0.11 3.67 -0.74
C GLU A 249 1.04 4.27 -1.55
N PRO A 250 2.28 4.14 -1.06
CA PRO A 250 3.45 4.61 -1.78
C PRO A 250 3.78 3.71 -2.99
N LEU A 251 4.51 4.24 -3.95
CA LEU A 251 4.89 3.50 -5.16
C LEU A 251 5.70 2.24 -4.85
N THR A 252 6.50 2.25 -3.79
CA THR A 252 7.25 1.07 -3.32
C THR A 252 6.34 -0.09 -2.94
N PHE A 253 5.15 0.20 -2.42
CA PHE A 253 4.13 -0.78 -2.12
C PHE A 253 3.34 -1.20 -3.37
N THR A 254 2.80 -0.25 -4.10
CA THR A 254 1.97 -0.55 -5.28
C THR A 254 2.73 -1.28 -6.37
N ASN A 255 4.04 -1.07 -6.45
CA ASN A 255 4.93 -1.75 -7.39
C ASN A 255 5.03 -3.28 -7.17
N MET A 256 4.65 -3.79 -6.00
CA MET A 256 4.59 -5.24 -5.75
C MET A 256 3.43 -5.93 -6.46
N PHE A 257 2.45 -5.18 -6.90
CA PHE A 257 1.24 -5.69 -7.53
C PHE A 257 1.35 -5.65 -9.06
N PRO A 258 0.69 -6.56 -9.76
CA PRO A 258 0.76 -6.61 -11.24
C PRO A 258 0.20 -5.37 -11.90
N CYS A 259 -0.83 -4.80 -11.31
CA CYS A 259 -1.39 -3.50 -11.65
C CYS A 259 -1.99 -2.88 -10.39
N TRP A 260 -2.14 -1.58 -10.41
CA TRP A 260 -2.72 -0.84 -9.29
C TRP A 260 -3.58 0.29 -9.81
N GLU A 261 -4.82 0.35 -9.34
CA GLU A 261 -5.74 1.45 -9.59
C GLU A 261 -5.76 2.37 -8.38
N HIS A 262 -5.48 3.66 -8.59
CA HIS A 262 -5.68 4.64 -7.54
C HIS A 262 -7.17 4.83 -7.28
N ARG A 263 -7.58 4.58 -6.06
CA ARG A 263 -8.97 4.69 -5.62
C ARG A 263 -9.17 6.03 -4.89
N GLU A 264 -9.57 7.04 -5.64
CA GLU A 264 -9.82 8.39 -5.12
C GLU A 264 -10.91 8.39 -4.04
N ASP A 265 -11.97 7.60 -4.24
CA ASP A 265 -13.06 7.40 -3.28
C ASP A 265 -12.56 6.93 -1.89
N ILE A 266 -11.62 6.01 -1.89
CA ILE A 266 -11.01 5.49 -0.66
C ILE A 266 -10.00 6.48 -0.10
N ALA A 267 -9.21 7.12 -0.94
CA ALA A 267 -8.26 8.15 -0.53
C ALA A 267 -8.95 9.31 0.23
N GLU A 268 -10.08 9.79 -0.26
CA GLU A 268 -10.88 10.81 0.39
C GLU A 268 -11.36 10.39 1.78
N ILE A 269 -11.84 9.15 1.93
CA ILE A 269 -12.24 8.60 3.24
C ILE A 269 -11.05 8.57 4.21
N THR A 270 -9.91 8.12 3.73
CA THR A 270 -8.69 8.03 4.55
C THR A 270 -8.17 9.41 4.95
N GLU A 271 -8.19 10.37 4.04
CA GLU A 271 -7.74 11.75 4.30
C GLU A 271 -8.64 12.51 5.27
N MET A 272 -9.91 12.12 5.41
CA MET A 272 -10.82 12.66 6.42
C MET A 272 -10.42 12.25 7.85
N ASP A 273 -9.63 11.20 8.00
CA ASP A 273 -9.07 10.82 9.28
C ASP A 273 -7.90 11.74 9.62
N THR A 274 -8.07 12.57 10.63
CA THR A 274 -7.11 13.62 11.04
C THR A 274 -5.76 13.07 11.51
N GLU A 275 -5.68 11.79 11.79
CA GLU A 275 -4.45 11.13 12.23
C GLU A 275 -3.60 10.63 11.07
N VAL A 276 -4.14 10.62 9.86
CA VAL A 276 -3.44 10.13 8.68
C VAL A 276 -2.54 11.23 8.11
N SER A 277 -1.26 10.96 8.10
CA SER A 277 -0.25 11.77 7.42
C SER A 277 0.03 11.17 6.04
N ASN A 278 0.18 12.01 5.02
CA ASN A 278 0.64 11.61 3.69
C ASN A 278 2.10 11.08 3.68
N GLN A 279 2.72 11.02 4.83
CA GLN A 279 4.08 10.51 4.98
C GLN A 279 4.06 9.06 5.43
N ILE A 280 4.97 8.27 4.87
CA ILE A 280 5.22 6.91 5.32
C ILE A 280 5.75 6.97 6.75
N THR A 281 5.08 6.28 7.66
CA THR A 281 5.42 6.26 9.08
C THR A 281 5.92 4.87 9.47
N LEU A 282 6.99 4.84 10.27
CA LEU A 282 7.49 3.58 10.85
C LEU A 282 6.48 3.02 11.85
N VAL A 283 6.21 1.71 11.75
CA VAL A 283 5.30 1.01 12.68
C VAL A 283 5.77 1.14 14.12
N GLU A 284 7.08 1.05 14.39
CA GLU A 284 7.65 1.19 15.73
C GLU A 284 7.35 2.56 16.36
N ASP A 285 7.36 3.63 15.56
CA ASP A 285 7.08 4.99 16.04
C ASP A 285 5.60 5.18 16.37
N VAL A 286 4.72 4.60 15.57
CA VAL A 286 3.26 4.63 15.82
C VAL A 286 2.93 3.82 17.06
N LEU A 287 3.50 2.64 17.21
CA LEU A 287 3.27 1.79 18.39
C LEU A 287 3.79 2.45 19.67
N ALA A 288 4.93 3.13 19.62
CA ALA A 288 5.48 3.87 20.76
C ALA A 288 4.52 4.97 21.22
N LYS A 289 3.84 5.67 20.29
CA LYS A 289 2.80 6.65 20.63
C LYS A 289 1.57 5.99 21.28
N LEU A 290 1.13 4.84 20.79
CA LEU A 290 0.01 4.11 21.35
C LEU A 290 0.29 3.53 22.75
N CYS A 291 1.55 3.25 23.05
CA CYS A 291 1.98 2.77 24.37
C CYS A 291 2.27 3.89 25.36
N LYS A 292 2.13 5.16 24.95
CA LYS A 292 2.31 6.30 25.83
C LYS A 292 1.19 6.32 26.88
N THR A 293 1.59 6.31 28.16
CA THR A 293 0.67 6.23 29.28
C THR A 293 0.37 7.59 29.93
N ILE A 294 1.15 8.62 29.64
CA ILE A 294 1.01 9.98 30.17
C ILE A 294 0.96 10.97 29.02
N TYR A 295 -0.02 11.86 29.07
CA TYR A 295 -0.22 12.93 28.09
C TYR A 295 -0.31 14.29 28.79
N PRO A 296 0.16 15.39 28.14
CA PRO A 296 -0.11 16.74 28.63
C PRO A 296 -1.61 17.02 28.73
N LEU A 297 -2.02 17.76 29.75
CA LEU A 297 -3.43 18.12 29.96
C LEU A 297 -4.05 18.81 28.73
N ALA A 298 -3.28 19.67 28.06
CA ALA A 298 -3.73 20.37 26.86
C ALA A 298 -4.13 19.42 25.73
N ASP A 299 -3.42 18.31 25.57
CA ASP A 299 -3.71 17.30 24.55
C ASP A 299 -5.01 16.54 24.83
N LEU A 300 -5.33 16.34 26.11
CA LEU A 300 -6.54 15.66 26.54
C LEU A 300 -7.78 16.57 26.53
N LEU A 301 -7.58 17.88 26.61
CA LEU A 301 -8.65 18.88 26.49
C LEU A 301 -8.95 19.24 25.02
N ALA A 302 -8.01 19.00 24.13
CA ALA A 302 -8.17 19.26 22.71
C ALA A 302 -8.97 18.14 22.01
N ARG A 303 -9.53 18.46 20.85
CA ARG A 303 -10.19 17.50 19.96
C ARG A 303 -9.60 17.67 18.55
N PRO A 304 -9.27 16.58 17.84
CA PRO A 304 -9.46 15.19 18.26
C PRO A 304 -8.49 14.77 19.40
N LEU A 305 -8.89 13.74 20.15
CA LEU A 305 -8.05 13.16 21.19
C LEU A 305 -6.84 12.43 20.58
N PRO A 306 -5.72 12.30 21.33
CA PRO A 306 -4.61 11.46 20.91
C PRO A 306 -5.04 10.02 20.66
N GLU A 307 -4.44 9.37 19.70
CA GLU A 307 -4.73 7.98 19.36
C GLU A 307 -4.42 7.05 20.53
N GLY A 308 -5.29 6.06 20.75
CA GLY A 308 -5.13 5.07 21.79
C GLY A 308 -5.57 5.51 23.19
N VAL A 309 -6.09 6.73 23.32
CA VAL A 309 -6.65 7.25 24.58
C VAL A 309 -8.11 6.82 24.72
N ASP A 310 -8.46 6.26 25.87
CA ASP A 310 -9.86 5.95 26.20
C ASP A 310 -10.61 7.26 26.53
N PRO A 311 -11.58 7.68 25.72
CA PRO A 311 -12.28 8.94 25.92
C PRO A 311 -13.14 8.97 27.21
N LEU A 312 -13.44 7.83 27.80
CA LEU A 312 -14.20 7.73 29.04
C LEU A 312 -13.33 7.78 30.29
N LYS A 313 -12.02 7.67 30.13
CA LYS A 313 -11.06 7.59 31.25
C LYS A 313 -9.86 8.51 31.03
N LEU A 314 -10.09 9.75 30.57
CA LEU A 314 -9.01 10.69 30.27
C LEU A 314 -8.14 11.02 31.49
N GLU A 315 -8.71 10.98 32.69
CA GLU A 315 -8.02 11.26 33.94
C GLU A 315 -6.86 10.29 34.25
N ILE A 316 -6.88 9.08 33.71
CA ILE A 316 -5.81 8.08 33.95
C ILE A 316 -4.49 8.44 33.25
N TYR A 317 -4.56 9.28 32.22
CA TYR A 317 -3.39 9.69 31.40
C TYR A 317 -2.70 10.96 31.91
N LEU A 318 -3.21 11.57 33.00
CA LEU A 318 -2.65 12.78 33.59
C LEU A 318 -1.55 12.43 34.61
N THR A 319 -0.54 13.29 34.71
CA THR A 319 0.36 13.30 35.87
C THR A 319 -0.42 13.67 37.13
N ASP A 320 0.11 13.37 38.32
CA ASP A 320 -0.56 13.75 39.58
C ASP A 320 -0.75 15.26 39.67
N GLU A 321 0.22 16.04 39.22
CA GLU A 321 0.15 17.51 39.17
C GLU A 321 -0.96 18.01 38.24
N ASP A 322 -1.02 17.48 37.02
CA ASP A 322 -2.06 17.84 36.03
C ASP A 322 -3.43 17.37 36.49
N PHE A 323 -3.52 16.23 37.17
CA PHE A 323 -4.78 15.72 37.72
C PHE A 323 -5.33 16.67 38.78
N GLU A 324 -4.52 17.08 39.75
CA GLU A 324 -4.92 18.03 40.81
C GLU A 324 -5.27 19.39 40.18
N PHE A 325 -4.50 19.85 39.24
CA PHE A 325 -4.79 21.10 38.54
C PHE A 325 -6.13 21.06 37.77
N ALA A 326 -6.37 19.97 37.03
CA ALA A 326 -7.57 19.84 36.18
C ALA A 326 -8.86 19.60 37.00
N LEU A 327 -8.80 18.82 38.04
CA LEU A 327 -9.96 18.34 38.80
C LEU A 327 -10.12 18.98 40.19
N ASP A 328 -9.15 19.82 40.60
CA ASP A 328 -9.12 20.54 41.89
C ASP A 328 -9.18 19.59 43.11
N MET A 329 -8.72 18.37 42.97
CA MET A 329 -8.65 17.35 44.03
C MET A 329 -7.58 16.30 43.74
N THR A 330 -7.18 15.58 44.76
CA THR A 330 -6.26 14.45 44.61
C THR A 330 -6.95 13.24 43.98
N ARG A 331 -6.18 12.28 43.48
CA ARG A 331 -6.73 11.02 42.92
C ARG A 331 -7.54 10.26 43.98
N ASP A 332 -7.08 10.23 45.21
CA ASP A 332 -7.78 9.53 46.31
C ASP A 332 -9.13 10.20 46.62
N GLU A 333 -9.17 11.52 46.65
CA GLU A 333 -10.42 12.28 46.81
C GLU A 333 -11.40 12.03 45.64
N TYR A 334 -10.90 11.99 44.42
CA TYR A 334 -11.70 11.72 43.23
C TYR A 334 -12.28 10.29 43.25
N HIS A 335 -11.48 9.29 43.58
CA HIS A 335 -11.94 7.91 43.64
C HIS A 335 -12.91 7.63 44.80
N ALA A 336 -12.90 8.46 45.81
CA ALA A 336 -13.88 8.40 46.91
C ALA A 336 -15.27 8.93 46.49
N LEU A 337 -15.37 9.65 45.38
CA LEU A 337 -16.64 10.17 44.87
C LEU A 337 -17.49 9.07 44.23
N PRO A 338 -18.83 9.16 44.33
CA PRO A 338 -19.73 8.31 43.57
C PRO A 338 -19.48 8.45 42.04
N ALA A 339 -19.70 7.38 41.30
CA ALA A 339 -19.43 7.35 39.84
C ALA A 339 -20.12 8.49 39.07
N TRP A 340 -21.35 8.81 39.43
CA TRP A 340 -22.10 9.91 38.79
C TRP A 340 -21.47 11.30 39.04
N LYS A 341 -20.90 11.52 40.21
CA LYS A 341 -20.19 12.77 40.54
C LYS A 341 -18.87 12.86 39.77
N GLN A 342 -18.15 11.73 39.64
CA GLN A 342 -16.93 11.68 38.82
C GLN A 342 -17.20 12.06 37.36
N VAL A 343 -18.25 11.49 36.76
CA VAL A 343 -18.68 11.82 35.40
C VAL A 343 -19.05 13.29 35.25
N ASN A 344 -19.86 13.83 36.17
CA ASN A 344 -20.26 15.23 36.14
C ASN A 344 -19.05 16.16 36.26
N LEU A 345 -18.12 15.84 37.13
CA LEU A 345 -16.89 16.60 37.29
C LEU A 345 -16.03 16.61 36.01
N LYS A 346 -15.84 15.44 35.39
CA LYS A 346 -15.11 15.33 34.12
C LYS A 346 -15.77 16.12 32.99
N LYS A 347 -17.09 16.05 32.90
CA LYS A 347 -17.84 16.85 31.90
C LYS A 347 -17.65 18.36 32.12
N ALA A 348 -17.72 18.81 33.37
CA ALA A 348 -17.54 20.23 33.72
C ALA A 348 -16.13 20.72 33.41
N LYS A 349 -15.13 19.85 33.45
CA LYS A 349 -13.72 20.17 33.22
C LYS A 349 -13.22 19.86 31.78
N GLY A 350 -14.10 19.37 30.91
CA GLY A 350 -13.74 19.05 29.52
C GLY A 350 -13.00 17.72 29.31
N LEU A 351 -13.01 16.86 30.33
CA LEU A 351 -12.33 15.54 30.32
C LEU A 351 -13.32 14.38 30.08
N PHE A 352 -14.36 14.60 29.29
CA PHE A 352 -15.37 13.59 28.99
C PHE A 352 -15.81 13.63 27.53
#